data_220eb7d6274e69051e1771251da13242
#
_entry.id   220eb7d6274e69051e1771251da13242
#
_cell.length_a   1.000
_cell.length_b   1.000
_cell.length_c   1.000
_cell.angle_alpha   90.00
_cell.angle_beta   90.00
_cell.angle_gamma   90.00
#
_symmetry.space_group_name_H-M   'P 1'
#
loop_
_entity.id
_entity.type
_entity.pdbx_description
1 polymer ?
#
loop_
_entity_poly.entity_id
_entity_poly.type
_entity_poly.pdbx_seq_one_letter_code
_entity_poly.pdbx_strand_id
1 'polypeptide(L)'
;MTDITFVSSDKEQVVKYLLDTYKAVTGRTLAKSDPVRLFVLVIASVIIMLLNKINYVGKQNLLKYAVGDNLDHIGALVGVARQQPKKAQTILRFTLSAARDSAVIVPAGTRVSNGSQVYFATTAQLTILAGAITGDVRAVCMVVGEAGNNYDVGELNAIVDQIPYVKSVTNITVSDGGATLEDDDSFRDRIQHAPESFSCAGAAGAYEFFAKKASTIIEDVKVVSPAPGEVVIYPLLKDGQLPGDEILNDVLTICNDKSVRPLTDHLSAKAPNEIKYDIDITYYINSSDSALTSVIQADIDAAVSAYIVWQRSVMGRDINPSELTKLVMNAGAKRVTINAPTRAPVKNGSKEDNYEVEIAVINSKTVTYGGLEDE
;
A
#
# COMPACT_ATOMS: atom_id res chain seq x y z
N MET A 1 -1.04 10.70 20.77
CA MET A 1 -2.26 11.27 21.43
C MET A 1 -2.83 10.24 22.37
N THR A 2 -3.23 10.65 23.60
CA THR A 2 -3.94 9.79 24.55
C THR A 2 -5.29 9.38 23.98
N ASP A 3 -5.76 8.17 24.33
CA ASP A 3 -7.09 7.71 23.92
C ASP A 3 -8.18 8.55 24.62
N ILE A 4 -9.26 8.86 23.91
CA ILE A 4 -10.34 9.72 24.43
C ILE A 4 -11.55 8.88 24.84
N THR A 5 -12.14 9.22 25.98
CA THR A 5 -13.37 8.62 26.47
C THR A 5 -14.37 9.73 26.76
N PHE A 6 -15.54 9.70 26.15
CA PHE A 6 -16.57 10.73 26.31
C PHE A 6 -17.40 10.50 27.57
N VAL A 7 -17.71 9.22 27.88
CA VAL A 7 -18.45 8.80 29.05
C VAL A 7 -17.78 7.59 29.68
N SER A 8 -17.75 7.55 31.04
CA SER A 8 -17.24 6.37 31.73
C SER A 8 -18.18 5.18 31.52
N SER A 9 -17.63 4.06 31.03
CA SER A 9 -18.35 2.78 30.91
C SER A 9 -17.84 1.74 31.93
N ASP A 10 -17.25 2.23 33.03
CA ASP A 10 -16.74 1.37 34.10
C ASP A 10 -17.85 0.52 34.71
N LYS A 11 -17.67 -0.79 34.63
CA LYS A 11 -18.67 -1.77 35.09
C LYS A 11 -18.94 -1.66 36.57
N GLU A 12 -17.93 -1.43 37.40
CA GLU A 12 -18.07 -1.40 38.85
C GLU A 12 -18.81 -0.14 39.25
N GLN A 13 -18.52 1.00 38.64
CA GLN A 13 -19.22 2.27 38.91
C GLN A 13 -20.69 2.19 38.52
N VAL A 14 -21.03 1.66 37.35
CA VAL A 14 -22.42 1.52 36.90
C VAL A 14 -23.20 0.58 37.81
N VAL A 15 -22.63 -0.59 38.14
CA VAL A 15 -23.29 -1.55 39.05
C VAL A 15 -23.48 -0.95 40.43
N LYS A 16 -22.46 -0.30 40.97
CA LYS A 16 -22.55 0.37 42.28
C LYS A 16 -23.62 1.44 42.28
N TYR A 17 -23.63 2.31 41.27
CA TYR A 17 -24.64 3.36 41.15
C TYR A 17 -26.05 2.82 41.14
N LEU A 18 -26.34 1.76 40.40
CA LEU A 18 -27.66 1.14 40.32
C LEU A 18 -28.08 0.48 41.65
N LEU A 19 -27.16 -0.19 42.33
CA LEU A 19 -27.44 -0.82 43.63
C LEU A 19 -27.66 0.23 44.73
N ASP A 20 -26.88 1.31 44.73
CA ASP A 20 -27.03 2.40 45.69
C ASP A 20 -28.35 3.16 45.43
N THR A 21 -28.72 3.39 44.18
CA THR A 21 -29.99 3.99 43.78
C THR A 21 -31.17 3.11 44.22
N TYR A 22 -31.11 1.80 43.99
CA TYR A 22 -32.13 0.86 44.42
C TYR A 22 -32.30 0.90 45.93
N LYS A 23 -31.18 0.91 46.68
CA LYS A 23 -31.21 1.02 48.15
C LYS A 23 -31.81 2.35 48.63
N ALA A 24 -31.47 3.45 47.96
CA ALA A 24 -32.00 4.79 48.30
C ALA A 24 -33.53 4.86 48.11
N VAL A 25 -34.06 4.23 47.06
CA VAL A 25 -35.50 4.26 46.75
C VAL A 25 -36.30 3.27 47.60
N THR A 26 -35.75 2.06 47.86
CA THR A 26 -36.52 0.97 48.53
C THR A 26 -36.16 0.76 49.98
N GLY A 27 -35.09 1.35 50.50
CA GLY A 27 -34.53 1.10 51.83
C GLY A 27 -33.85 -0.28 51.98
N ARG A 28 -33.86 -1.12 50.91
CA ARG A 28 -33.41 -2.52 50.99
C ARG A 28 -32.03 -2.71 50.35
N THR A 29 -31.15 -3.40 51.06
CA THR A 29 -29.85 -3.83 50.53
C THR A 29 -29.97 -5.24 49.94
N LEU A 30 -29.56 -5.43 48.66
CA LEU A 30 -29.66 -6.70 47.93
C LEU A 30 -28.45 -7.61 48.20
N ALA A 31 -28.70 -8.83 48.66
CA ALA A 31 -27.66 -9.87 48.80
C ALA A 31 -27.16 -10.33 47.45
N LYS A 32 -25.97 -10.99 47.39
CA LYS A 32 -25.36 -11.45 46.13
C LYS A 32 -26.23 -12.40 45.31
N SER A 33 -27.03 -13.26 45.98
CA SER A 33 -27.93 -14.25 45.38
C SER A 33 -29.37 -13.78 45.23
N ASP A 34 -29.67 -12.53 45.54
CA ASP A 34 -31.03 -11.98 45.42
C ASP A 34 -31.45 -11.93 43.94
N PRO A 35 -32.61 -12.49 43.55
CA PRO A 35 -33.08 -12.44 42.16
C PRO A 35 -33.22 -11.01 41.63
N VAL A 36 -33.60 -10.04 42.46
CA VAL A 36 -33.70 -8.63 42.10
C VAL A 36 -32.30 -8.07 41.75
N ARG A 37 -31.27 -8.49 42.52
CA ARG A 37 -29.89 -8.10 42.19
C ARG A 37 -29.47 -8.62 40.83
N LEU A 38 -29.81 -9.87 40.47
CA LEU A 38 -29.49 -10.44 39.13
C LEU A 38 -30.20 -9.62 38.04
N PHE A 39 -31.45 -9.23 38.25
CA PHE A 39 -32.15 -8.36 37.31
C PHE A 39 -31.49 -6.98 37.17
N VAL A 40 -31.06 -6.35 38.25
CA VAL A 40 -30.30 -5.08 38.23
C VAL A 40 -28.99 -5.24 37.48
N LEU A 41 -28.27 -6.40 37.56
CA LEU A 41 -27.06 -6.66 36.80
C LEU A 41 -27.34 -6.79 35.30
N VAL A 42 -28.50 -7.33 34.89
CA VAL A 42 -28.93 -7.34 33.48
C VAL A 42 -29.11 -5.92 32.97
N ILE A 43 -29.81 -5.08 33.75
CA ILE A 43 -29.96 -3.66 33.38
C ILE A 43 -28.61 -2.95 33.32
N ALA A 44 -27.70 -3.22 34.26
CA ALA A 44 -26.37 -2.66 34.26
C ALA A 44 -25.60 -3.03 32.96
N SER A 45 -25.72 -4.28 32.51
CA SER A 45 -25.07 -4.72 31.28
C SER A 45 -25.58 -3.99 30.01
N VAL A 46 -26.90 -3.73 29.95
CA VAL A 46 -27.50 -2.92 28.87
C VAL A 46 -27.01 -1.49 28.90
N ILE A 47 -26.95 -0.89 30.11
CA ILE A 47 -26.44 0.49 30.28
C ILE A 47 -24.99 0.58 29.87
N ILE A 48 -24.11 -0.38 30.25
CA ILE A 48 -22.72 -0.41 29.86
C ILE A 48 -22.60 -0.54 28.35
N MET A 49 -23.41 -1.37 27.72
CA MET A 49 -23.47 -1.49 26.27
C MET A 49 -23.83 -0.15 25.59
N LEU A 50 -24.82 0.57 26.14
CA LEU A 50 -25.20 1.89 25.62
C LEU A 50 -24.09 2.94 25.82
N LEU A 51 -23.41 2.96 26.97
CA LEU A 51 -22.29 3.86 27.23
C LEU A 51 -21.12 3.59 26.28
N ASN A 52 -20.84 2.32 25.99
CA ASN A 52 -19.84 1.95 24.98
C ASN A 52 -20.26 2.40 23.57
N LYS A 53 -21.55 2.30 23.21
CA LYS A 53 -22.06 2.83 21.95
C LYS A 53 -21.96 4.35 21.86
N ILE A 54 -22.20 5.07 22.95
CA ILE A 54 -22.01 6.53 23.01
C ILE A 54 -20.53 6.89 22.77
N ASN A 55 -19.60 6.19 23.42
CA ASN A 55 -18.18 6.37 23.19
C ASN A 55 -17.78 6.08 21.74
N TYR A 56 -18.31 5.00 21.15
CA TYR A 56 -18.07 4.65 19.75
C TYR A 56 -18.57 5.77 18.83
N VAL A 57 -19.83 6.22 18.97
CA VAL A 57 -20.40 7.29 18.13
C VAL A 57 -19.61 8.60 18.32
N GLY A 58 -19.24 8.95 19.56
CA GLY A 58 -18.40 10.11 19.81
C GLY A 58 -17.05 10.04 19.09
N LYS A 59 -16.40 8.88 19.15
CA LYS A 59 -15.13 8.64 18.47
C LYS A 59 -15.24 8.75 16.95
N GLN A 60 -16.38 8.34 16.34
CA GLN A 60 -16.58 8.41 14.88
C GLN A 60 -16.59 9.85 14.33
N ASN A 61 -16.70 10.87 15.17
CA ASN A 61 -16.56 12.28 14.76
C ASN A 61 -15.10 12.79 14.78
N LEU A 62 -14.15 11.94 15.15
CA LEU A 62 -12.74 12.29 15.24
C LEU A 62 -11.94 11.54 14.19
N LEU A 63 -11.16 12.25 13.40
CA LEU A 63 -10.35 11.70 12.30
C LEU A 63 -9.54 10.45 12.70
N LYS A 64 -8.98 10.45 13.92
CA LYS A 64 -8.17 9.33 14.44
C LYS A 64 -8.96 8.02 14.55
N TYR A 65 -10.28 8.05 14.77
CA TYR A 65 -11.09 6.88 15.10
C TYR A 65 -12.19 6.59 14.08
N ALA A 66 -12.51 7.56 13.23
CA ALA A 66 -13.53 7.41 12.21
C ALA A 66 -13.17 6.29 11.23
N VAL A 67 -14.17 5.52 10.82
CA VAL A 67 -14.02 4.41 9.85
C VAL A 67 -15.19 4.41 8.85
N GLY A 68 -14.96 3.88 7.64
CA GLY A 68 -15.96 3.76 6.59
C GLY A 68 -16.64 5.09 6.27
N ASP A 69 -17.96 5.09 6.18
CA ASP A 69 -18.78 6.26 5.79
C ASP A 69 -18.55 7.48 6.70
N ASN A 70 -18.27 7.28 8.00
CA ASN A 70 -17.99 8.40 8.91
C ASN A 70 -16.69 9.11 8.51
N LEU A 71 -15.68 8.33 8.12
CA LEU A 71 -14.41 8.88 7.63
C LEU A 71 -14.60 9.59 6.29
N ASP A 72 -15.44 9.04 5.41
CA ASP A 72 -15.78 9.66 4.11
C ASP A 72 -16.45 11.03 4.31
N HIS A 73 -17.35 11.16 5.29
CA HIS A 73 -17.94 12.45 5.64
C HIS A 73 -16.93 13.47 6.20
N ILE A 74 -15.95 13.01 7.00
CA ILE A 74 -14.86 13.89 7.46
C ILE A 74 -14.00 14.35 6.28
N GLY A 75 -13.67 13.43 5.35
CA GLY A 75 -12.93 13.76 4.13
C GLY A 75 -13.62 14.81 3.28
N ALA A 76 -14.94 14.70 3.14
CA ALA A 76 -15.75 15.66 2.38
C ALA A 76 -15.64 17.11 2.93
N LEU A 77 -15.45 17.29 4.25
CA LEU A 77 -15.28 18.62 4.87
C LEU A 77 -14.02 19.33 4.39
N VAL A 78 -12.98 18.58 4.02
CA VAL A 78 -11.71 19.10 3.49
C VAL A 78 -11.57 18.90 1.99
N GLY A 79 -12.64 18.53 1.30
CA GLY A 79 -12.67 18.36 -0.16
C GLY A 79 -11.97 17.10 -0.67
N VAL A 80 -11.77 16.10 0.18
CA VAL A 80 -11.13 14.84 -0.19
C VAL A 80 -12.16 13.71 -0.21
N ALA A 81 -12.22 12.97 -1.32
CA ALA A 81 -13.05 11.77 -1.45
C ALA A 81 -12.16 10.52 -1.53
N ARG A 82 -12.68 9.39 -1.03
CA ARG A 82 -12.02 8.09 -1.10
C ARG A 82 -11.75 7.69 -2.55
N GLN A 83 -10.53 7.25 -2.83
CA GLN A 83 -10.15 6.81 -4.16
C GLN A 83 -10.85 5.50 -4.52
N GLN A 84 -11.41 5.49 -5.72
CA GLN A 84 -12.12 4.32 -6.24
C GLN A 84 -11.13 3.32 -6.85
N PRO A 85 -11.48 2.04 -6.86
CA PRO A 85 -10.61 1.02 -7.42
C PRO A 85 -10.41 1.21 -8.92
N LYS A 86 -9.20 0.96 -9.41
CA LYS A 86 -8.81 1.06 -10.82
C LYS A 86 -8.44 -0.30 -11.38
N LYS A 87 -8.49 -0.42 -12.71
CA LYS A 87 -8.07 -1.60 -13.46
C LYS A 87 -6.66 -1.40 -14.00
N ALA A 88 -5.85 -2.44 -13.97
CA ALA A 88 -4.54 -2.45 -14.61
C ALA A 88 -4.66 -2.33 -16.14
N GLN A 89 -3.65 -1.75 -16.74
CA GLN A 89 -3.59 -1.45 -18.18
C GLN A 89 -2.26 -1.90 -18.75
N THR A 90 -2.24 -2.19 -20.06
CA THR A 90 -1.04 -2.49 -20.83
C THR A 90 -1.30 -2.22 -22.30
N ILE A 91 -0.23 -2.25 -23.13
CA ILE A 91 -0.34 -2.20 -24.58
C ILE A 91 -0.10 -3.59 -25.13
N LEU A 92 -1.07 -4.10 -25.88
CA LEU A 92 -0.99 -5.38 -26.58
C LEU A 92 -0.58 -5.16 -28.04
N ARG A 93 0.39 -5.94 -28.49
CA ARG A 93 0.79 -6.05 -29.90
C ARG A 93 0.23 -7.32 -30.49
N PHE A 94 -0.61 -7.17 -31.51
CA PHE A 94 -1.13 -8.27 -32.32
C PHE A 94 -0.24 -8.45 -33.55
N THR A 95 0.11 -9.70 -33.85
CA THR A 95 0.95 -10.05 -34.99
C THR A 95 0.19 -10.98 -35.92
N LEU A 96 0.13 -10.63 -37.21
CA LEU A 96 -0.49 -11.45 -38.25
C LEU A 96 0.42 -12.59 -38.68
N SER A 97 -0.16 -13.65 -39.24
CA SER A 97 0.58 -14.78 -39.83
C SER A 97 1.38 -14.40 -41.10
N ALA A 98 0.88 -13.40 -41.84
CA ALA A 98 1.54 -12.82 -43.01
C ALA A 98 0.92 -11.43 -43.29
N ALA A 99 1.64 -10.59 -44.06
CA ALA A 99 1.11 -9.35 -44.58
C ALA A 99 -0.12 -9.64 -45.48
N ARG A 100 -1.15 -8.79 -45.40
CA ARG A 100 -2.41 -8.94 -46.14
C ARG A 100 -2.62 -7.73 -47.06
N ASP A 101 -3.29 -7.97 -48.16
CA ASP A 101 -3.66 -6.91 -49.10
C ASP A 101 -4.90 -6.11 -48.63
N SER A 102 -5.57 -6.58 -47.59
CA SER A 102 -6.71 -5.92 -46.93
C SER A 102 -6.45 -5.74 -45.43
N ALA A 103 -7.05 -4.70 -44.86
CA ALA A 103 -6.92 -4.45 -43.41
C ALA A 103 -7.55 -5.59 -42.60
N VAL A 104 -6.90 -5.95 -41.47
CA VAL A 104 -7.39 -6.91 -40.50
C VAL A 104 -7.87 -6.17 -39.27
N ILE A 105 -9.08 -6.47 -38.82
CA ILE A 105 -9.72 -5.82 -37.69
C ILE A 105 -9.64 -6.73 -36.46
N VAL A 106 -9.11 -6.20 -35.36
CA VAL A 106 -9.20 -6.79 -34.03
C VAL A 106 -10.30 -6.02 -33.27
N PRO A 107 -11.41 -6.66 -32.89
CA PRO A 107 -12.52 -5.98 -32.22
C PRO A 107 -12.11 -5.41 -30.85
N ALA A 108 -12.78 -4.34 -30.42
CA ALA A 108 -12.75 -3.93 -29.01
C ALA A 108 -13.32 -5.05 -28.12
N GLY A 109 -12.77 -5.20 -26.93
CA GLY A 109 -13.16 -6.27 -26.00
C GLY A 109 -12.50 -7.62 -26.28
N THR A 110 -11.58 -7.73 -27.25
CA THR A 110 -10.80 -8.95 -27.49
C THR A 110 -9.97 -9.29 -26.27
N ARG A 111 -10.14 -10.53 -25.75
CA ARG A 111 -9.51 -10.96 -24.49
C ARG A 111 -8.18 -11.67 -24.73
N VAL A 112 -7.22 -11.33 -23.89
CA VAL A 112 -5.89 -11.93 -23.84
C VAL A 112 -5.54 -12.27 -22.39
N SER A 113 -4.78 -13.33 -22.17
CA SER A 113 -4.30 -13.78 -20.86
C SER A 113 -2.88 -14.32 -20.95
N ASN A 114 -2.32 -14.69 -19.80
CA ASN A 114 -1.08 -15.49 -19.70
C ASN A 114 -1.35 -16.99 -19.48
N GLY A 115 -2.60 -17.44 -19.70
CA GLY A 115 -3.07 -18.80 -19.36
C GLY A 115 -3.66 -18.91 -17.95
N SER A 116 -3.65 -17.84 -17.15
CA SER A 116 -4.35 -17.76 -15.86
C SER A 116 -5.81 -17.30 -16.03
N GLN A 117 -6.49 -17.11 -14.89
CA GLN A 117 -7.86 -16.56 -14.86
C GLN A 117 -7.93 -15.02 -14.96
N VAL A 118 -6.79 -14.34 -15.12
CA VAL A 118 -6.73 -12.89 -15.30
C VAL A 118 -6.76 -12.58 -16.80
N TYR A 119 -7.73 -11.81 -17.21
CA TYR A 119 -7.96 -11.45 -18.61
C TYR A 119 -7.80 -9.94 -18.81
N PHE A 120 -7.15 -9.59 -19.93
CA PHE A 120 -7.09 -8.23 -20.45
C PHE A 120 -7.92 -8.12 -21.70
N ALA A 121 -8.71 -7.06 -21.82
CA ALA A 121 -9.56 -6.80 -22.97
C ALA A 121 -9.12 -5.53 -23.70
N THR A 122 -9.06 -5.55 -25.02
CA THR A 122 -8.76 -4.37 -25.83
C THR A 122 -9.79 -3.27 -25.59
N THR A 123 -9.34 -2.03 -25.39
CA THR A 123 -10.21 -0.88 -25.09
C THR A 123 -10.89 -0.31 -26.33
N ALA A 124 -10.28 -0.51 -27.50
CA ALA A 124 -10.76 0.00 -28.76
C ALA A 124 -10.55 -1.04 -29.88
N GLN A 125 -11.23 -0.83 -30.99
CA GLN A 125 -10.98 -1.59 -32.21
C GLN A 125 -9.59 -1.24 -32.76
N LEU A 126 -8.76 -2.24 -33.05
CA LEU A 126 -7.50 -2.10 -33.76
C LEU A 126 -7.67 -2.46 -35.23
N THR A 127 -7.24 -1.59 -36.13
CA THR A 127 -7.18 -1.86 -37.57
C THR A 127 -5.73 -1.98 -37.99
N ILE A 128 -5.30 -3.20 -38.31
CA ILE A 128 -3.96 -3.47 -38.90
C ILE A 128 -4.08 -3.23 -40.39
N LEU A 129 -3.40 -2.20 -40.89
CA LEU A 129 -3.52 -1.76 -42.29
C LEU A 129 -2.99 -2.79 -43.29
N ALA A 130 -3.43 -2.71 -44.54
CA ALA A 130 -2.88 -3.52 -45.62
C ALA A 130 -1.36 -3.36 -45.71
N GLY A 131 -0.64 -4.47 -45.85
CA GLY A 131 0.83 -4.53 -45.88
C GLY A 131 1.49 -4.54 -44.48
N ALA A 132 0.82 -4.17 -43.43
CA ALA A 132 1.33 -4.25 -42.05
C ALA A 132 1.19 -5.67 -41.49
N ILE A 133 2.15 -6.07 -40.63
CA ILE A 133 2.15 -7.37 -39.96
C ILE A 133 1.77 -7.22 -38.47
N THR A 134 1.94 -6.05 -37.89
CA THR A 134 1.67 -5.82 -36.46
C THR A 134 0.78 -4.60 -36.24
N GLY A 135 0.10 -4.59 -35.10
CA GLY A 135 -0.64 -3.42 -34.64
C GLY A 135 -0.75 -3.43 -33.12
N ASP A 136 -0.71 -2.25 -32.53
CA ASP A 136 -0.70 -2.05 -31.10
C ASP A 136 -2.04 -1.44 -30.64
N VAL A 137 -2.55 -1.90 -29.49
CA VAL A 137 -3.78 -1.40 -28.92
C VAL A 137 -3.70 -1.47 -27.39
N ARG A 138 -4.27 -0.47 -26.72
CA ARG A 138 -4.39 -0.47 -25.26
C ARG A 138 -5.39 -1.53 -24.80
N ALA A 139 -5.06 -2.24 -23.75
CA ALA A 139 -5.92 -3.23 -23.10
C ALA A 139 -6.00 -2.96 -21.60
N VAL A 140 -7.14 -3.32 -21.03
CA VAL A 140 -7.48 -3.10 -19.62
C VAL A 140 -7.83 -4.44 -18.99
N CYS A 141 -7.32 -4.69 -17.78
CA CYS A 141 -7.68 -5.87 -17.01
C CYS A 141 -9.20 -5.91 -16.76
N MET A 142 -9.81 -7.08 -16.90
CA MET A 142 -11.25 -7.22 -16.66
C MET A 142 -11.59 -7.18 -15.17
N VAL A 143 -10.65 -7.58 -14.33
CA VAL A 143 -10.77 -7.52 -12.87
C VAL A 143 -10.25 -6.17 -12.36
N VAL A 144 -10.97 -5.59 -11.41
CA VAL A 144 -10.58 -4.35 -10.72
C VAL A 144 -9.58 -4.68 -9.62
N GLY A 145 -8.65 -3.78 -9.36
CA GLY A 145 -7.64 -3.98 -8.32
C GLY A 145 -6.28 -4.38 -8.88
N GLU A 146 -5.41 -4.82 -8.01
CA GLU A 146 -3.98 -5.04 -8.28
C GLU A 146 -3.69 -6.37 -9.01
N ALA A 147 -4.68 -7.27 -9.11
CA ALA A 147 -4.51 -8.60 -9.71
C ALA A 147 -4.01 -8.60 -11.17
N GLY A 148 -4.17 -7.48 -11.86
CA GLY A 148 -3.70 -7.29 -13.24
C GLY A 148 -2.35 -6.57 -13.33
N ASN A 149 -1.72 -6.19 -12.21
CA ASN A 149 -0.43 -5.50 -12.23
C ASN A 149 0.74 -6.47 -12.40
N ASN A 150 1.89 -5.91 -12.80
CA ASN A 150 3.19 -6.59 -12.81
C ASN A 150 3.29 -7.81 -13.75
N TYR A 151 2.50 -7.86 -14.82
CA TYR A 151 2.77 -8.79 -15.90
C TYR A 151 3.90 -8.23 -16.77
N ASP A 152 5.04 -8.92 -16.78
CA ASP A 152 6.22 -8.54 -17.56
C ASP A 152 5.94 -8.56 -19.07
N VAL A 153 6.78 -7.84 -19.81
CA VAL A 153 6.69 -7.81 -21.29
C VAL A 153 6.80 -9.23 -21.86
N GLY A 154 5.80 -9.63 -22.65
CA GLY A 154 5.74 -10.96 -23.25
C GLY A 154 4.92 -11.99 -22.48
N GLU A 155 4.50 -11.72 -21.25
CA GLU A 155 3.73 -12.68 -20.44
C GLU A 155 2.28 -12.83 -20.90
N LEU A 156 1.64 -11.76 -21.36
CA LEU A 156 0.28 -11.80 -21.89
C LEU A 156 0.30 -12.24 -23.36
N ASN A 157 0.33 -13.54 -23.59
CA ASN A 157 0.58 -14.13 -24.91
C ASN A 157 -0.48 -15.11 -25.40
N ALA A 158 -1.48 -15.40 -24.60
CA ALA A 158 -2.58 -16.32 -24.95
C ALA A 158 -3.81 -15.55 -25.45
N ILE A 159 -4.19 -15.76 -26.71
CA ILE A 159 -5.41 -15.21 -27.30
C ILE A 159 -6.58 -16.06 -26.84
N VAL A 160 -7.53 -15.48 -26.12
CA VAL A 160 -8.74 -16.15 -25.66
C VAL A 160 -9.79 -16.14 -26.77
N ASP A 161 -10.01 -14.99 -27.39
CA ASP A 161 -10.95 -14.81 -28.48
C ASP A 161 -10.19 -14.88 -29.81
N GLN A 162 -10.23 -16.02 -30.47
CA GLN A 162 -9.51 -16.22 -31.73
C GLN A 162 -9.99 -15.29 -32.84
N ILE A 163 -9.05 -14.64 -33.51
CA ILE A 163 -9.28 -13.70 -34.60
C ILE A 163 -8.64 -14.25 -35.89
N PRO A 164 -9.35 -14.26 -37.00
CA PRO A 164 -8.79 -14.71 -38.27
C PRO A 164 -7.52 -13.94 -38.61
N TYR A 165 -6.52 -14.67 -39.10
CA TYR A 165 -5.21 -14.16 -39.55
C TYR A 165 -4.28 -13.67 -38.44
N VAL A 166 -4.71 -13.54 -37.19
CA VAL A 166 -3.85 -13.22 -36.05
C VAL A 166 -3.09 -14.48 -35.63
N LYS A 167 -1.76 -14.41 -35.64
CA LYS A 167 -0.88 -15.52 -35.25
C LYS A 167 -0.56 -15.50 -33.75
N SER A 168 -0.30 -14.34 -33.21
CA SER A 168 0.11 -14.18 -31.80
C SER A 168 -0.24 -12.80 -31.29
N VAL A 169 -0.29 -12.70 -29.97
CA VAL A 169 -0.39 -11.44 -29.22
C VAL A 169 0.69 -11.42 -28.16
N THR A 170 1.14 -10.25 -27.75
CA THR A 170 2.03 -10.06 -26.62
C THR A 170 1.85 -8.66 -26.05
N ASN A 171 2.01 -8.50 -24.74
CA ASN A 171 2.14 -7.17 -24.18
C ASN A 171 3.55 -6.64 -24.42
N ILE A 172 3.63 -5.35 -24.76
CA ILE A 172 4.89 -4.66 -25.04
C ILE A 172 5.27 -3.68 -23.92
N THR A 173 4.40 -3.52 -22.94
CA THR A 173 4.65 -2.78 -21.70
C THR A 173 4.31 -3.68 -20.52
N VAL A 174 4.97 -3.46 -19.38
CA VAL A 174 4.55 -4.07 -18.09
C VAL A 174 3.15 -3.59 -17.80
N SER A 175 2.29 -4.47 -17.28
CA SER A 175 0.95 -4.06 -16.88
C SER A 175 0.96 -3.35 -15.53
N ASP A 176 0.26 -2.22 -15.42
CA ASP A 176 0.29 -1.35 -14.25
C ASP A 176 -1.01 -0.55 -14.10
N GLY A 177 -1.14 0.24 -13.02
CA GLY A 177 -2.26 1.15 -12.78
C GLY A 177 -3.48 0.54 -12.12
N GLY A 178 -3.48 -0.78 -11.86
CA GLY A 178 -4.53 -1.43 -11.08
C GLY A 178 -4.42 -1.07 -9.60
N ALA A 179 -5.56 -0.68 -8.98
CA ALA A 179 -5.60 -0.31 -7.58
C ALA A 179 -6.90 -0.76 -6.93
N THR A 180 -6.84 -1.18 -5.68
CA THR A 180 -8.00 -1.52 -4.85
C THR A 180 -8.68 -0.25 -4.33
N LEU A 181 -9.86 -0.40 -3.72
CA LEU A 181 -10.48 0.69 -2.96
C LEU A 181 -9.53 1.15 -1.87
N GLU A 182 -9.38 2.46 -1.72
CA GLU A 182 -8.54 3.05 -0.68
C GLU A 182 -9.00 2.61 0.70
N ASP A 183 -8.07 2.09 1.50
CA ASP A 183 -8.34 1.70 2.89
C ASP A 183 -8.48 2.92 3.83
N ASP A 184 -9.03 2.69 5.01
CA ASP A 184 -9.31 3.77 5.98
C ASP A 184 -8.04 4.47 6.47
N ASP A 185 -6.91 3.76 6.57
CA ASP A 185 -5.68 4.34 7.10
C ASP A 185 -5.01 5.25 6.07
N SER A 186 -4.92 4.80 4.80
CA SER A 186 -4.43 5.60 3.68
C SER A 186 -5.32 6.84 3.45
N PHE A 187 -6.65 6.66 3.52
CA PHE A 187 -7.58 7.77 3.36
C PHE A 187 -7.50 8.78 4.51
N ARG A 188 -7.31 8.32 5.74
CA ARG A 188 -7.09 9.17 6.94
C ARG A 188 -5.83 10.01 6.80
N ASP A 189 -4.74 9.41 6.32
CA ASP A 189 -3.48 10.12 6.04
C ASP A 189 -3.69 11.23 5.02
N ARG A 190 -4.37 10.95 3.91
CA ARG A 190 -4.71 11.97 2.90
C ARG A 190 -5.61 13.09 3.44
N ILE A 191 -6.57 12.78 4.29
CA ILE A 191 -7.40 13.79 4.96
C ILE A 191 -6.54 14.68 5.86
N GLN A 192 -5.60 14.09 6.60
CA GLN A 192 -4.69 14.84 7.47
C GLN A 192 -3.78 15.78 6.68
N HIS A 193 -3.33 15.38 5.48
CA HIS A 193 -2.48 16.18 4.60
C HIS A 193 -3.27 17.08 3.63
N ALA A 194 -4.61 17.00 3.62
CA ALA A 194 -5.44 17.83 2.74
C ALA A 194 -5.16 19.34 2.83
N PRO A 195 -4.82 19.93 4.02
CA PRO A 195 -4.46 21.33 4.11
C PRO A 195 -3.25 21.73 3.25
N GLU A 196 -2.34 20.82 2.95
CA GLU A 196 -1.17 21.06 2.08
C GLU A 196 -1.61 21.41 0.64
N SER A 197 -2.77 20.87 0.20
CA SER A 197 -3.33 21.15 -1.12
C SER A 197 -3.75 22.62 -1.33
N PHE A 198 -3.96 23.37 -0.25
CA PHE A 198 -4.31 24.80 -0.35
C PHE A 198 -3.12 25.68 -0.73
N SER A 199 -1.91 25.16 -0.67
CA SER A 199 -0.71 25.90 -1.07
C SER A 199 -0.52 25.80 -2.59
N CYS A 200 -0.89 26.85 -3.32
CA CYS A 200 -0.60 26.98 -4.76
C CYS A 200 0.82 27.54 -5.02
N ALA A 201 1.70 27.59 -4.01
CA ALA A 201 3.01 28.21 -4.12
C ALA A 201 4.14 27.25 -4.53
N GLY A 202 3.83 26.02 -4.99
CA GLY A 202 4.85 25.03 -5.37
C GLY A 202 5.55 24.39 -4.16
N ALA A 203 4.89 24.34 -3.00
CA ALA A 203 5.42 23.66 -1.84
C ALA A 203 5.51 22.14 -2.09
N ALA A 204 6.60 21.51 -1.65
CA ALA A 204 6.80 20.04 -1.82
C ALA A 204 5.60 19.23 -1.31
N GLY A 205 5.06 19.58 -0.12
CA GLY A 205 3.89 18.91 0.46
C GLY A 205 2.63 19.00 -0.42
N ALA A 206 2.44 20.08 -1.18
CA ALA A 206 1.33 20.17 -2.13
C ALA A 206 1.48 19.13 -3.26
N TYR A 207 2.68 19.03 -3.85
CA TYR A 207 2.95 18.04 -4.88
C TYR A 207 2.88 16.60 -4.35
N GLU A 208 3.35 16.35 -3.12
CA GLU A 208 3.22 15.04 -2.45
C GLU A 208 1.74 14.66 -2.28
N PHE A 209 0.91 15.59 -1.81
CA PHE A 209 -0.53 15.39 -1.68
C PHE A 209 -1.19 15.05 -3.02
N PHE A 210 -0.92 15.85 -4.06
CA PHE A 210 -1.52 15.64 -5.37
C PHE A 210 -1.00 14.37 -6.06
N ALA A 211 0.28 14.02 -5.89
CA ALA A 211 0.84 12.78 -6.41
C ALA A 211 0.19 11.55 -5.76
N LYS A 212 0.00 11.54 -4.44
CA LYS A 212 -0.74 10.47 -3.74
C LYS A 212 -2.20 10.35 -4.18
N LYS A 213 -2.79 11.42 -4.74
CA LYS A 213 -4.14 11.38 -5.31
C LYS A 213 -4.21 10.60 -6.63
N ALA A 214 -3.10 10.33 -7.29
CA ALA A 214 -3.07 9.64 -8.58
C ALA A 214 -3.47 8.16 -8.44
N SER A 215 -3.02 7.48 -7.38
CA SER A 215 -3.37 6.08 -7.14
C SER A 215 -3.26 5.70 -5.67
N THR A 216 -4.13 4.76 -5.22
CA THR A 216 -4.12 4.20 -3.85
C THR A 216 -2.92 3.29 -3.58
N ILE A 217 -2.21 2.88 -4.63
CA ILE A 217 -1.01 2.04 -4.48
C ILE A 217 0.26 2.89 -4.25
N ILE A 218 0.20 4.22 -4.36
CA ILE A 218 1.32 5.11 -4.04
C ILE A 218 1.40 5.26 -2.52
N GLU A 219 2.48 4.77 -1.93
CA GLU A 219 2.71 4.79 -0.49
C GLU A 219 3.56 5.99 -0.07
N ASP A 220 4.68 6.22 -0.75
CA ASP A 220 5.60 7.34 -0.45
C ASP A 220 5.82 8.20 -1.71
N VAL A 221 6.08 9.49 -1.50
CA VAL A 221 6.39 10.44 -2.58
C VAL A 221 7.51 11.35 -2.12
N LYS A 222 8.54 11.51 -2.95
CA LYS A 222 9.59 12.52 -2.77
C LYS A 222 9.51 13.54 -3.86
N VAL A 223 9.60 14.81 -3.47
CA VAL A 223 9.61 15.94 -4.39
C VAL A 223 10.92 16.69 -4.23
N VAL A 224 11.65 16.85 -5.33
CA VAL A 224 12.92 17.57 -5.35
C VAL A 224 12.93 18.65 -6.42
N SER A 225 13.74 19.71 -6.22
CA SER A 225 13.91 20.78 -7.18
C SER A 225 15.41 20.93 -7.50
N PRO A 226 15.90 20.24 -8.54
CA PRO A 226 17.32 20.24 -8.89
C PRO A 226 17.79 21.58 -9.46
N ALA A 227 16.90 22.34 -10.09
CA ALA A 227 17.17 23.67 -10.61
C ALA A 227 15.94 24.58 -10.43
N PRO A 228 16.10 25.91 -10.45
CA PRO A 228 14.98 26.84 -10.37
C PRO A 228 13.93 26.57 -11.45
N GLY A 229 12.68 26.36 -11.03
CA GLY A 229 11.57 26.03 -11.92
C GLY A 229 11.50 24.56 -12.37
N GLU A 230 12.46 23.72 -12.04
CA GLU A 230 12.39 22.29 -12.28
C GLU A 230 11.94 21.55 -11.02
N VAL A 231 10.94 20.70 -11.15
CA VAL A 231 10.44 19.86 -10.06
C VAL A 231 10.36 18.42 -10.55
N VAL A 232 10.97 17.51 -9.78
CA VAL A 232 10.95 16.08 -10.04
C VAL A 232 10.20 15.39 -8.92
N ILE A 233 9.20 14.58 -9.28
CA ILE A 233 8.35 13.83 -8.37
C ILE A 233 8.75 12.35 -8.47
N TYR A 234 9.08 11.73 -7.35
CA TYR A 234 9.42 10.32 -7.24
C TYR A 234 8.33 9.59 -6.43
N PRO A 235 7.35 8.96 -7.07
CA PRO A 235 6.39 8.10 -6.37
C PRO A 235 7.00 6.72 -6.10
N LEU A 236 6.65 6.14 -4.93
CA LEU A 236 6.96 4.77 -4.54
C LEU A 236 5.65 4.04 -4.27
N LEU A 237 5.51 2.83 -4.78
CA LEU A 237 4.31 2.03 -4.60
C LEU A 237 4.39 1.20 -3.32
N LYS A 238 3.26 0.64 -2.91
CA LYS A 238 3.16 -0.28 -1.77
C LYS A 238 4.20 -1.39 -1.87
N ASP A 239 4.67 -1.85 -0.73
CA ASP A 239 5.74 -2.84 -0.60
C ASP A 239 7.05 -2.44 -1.31
N GLY A 240 7.26 -1.14 -1.54
CA GLY A 240 8.43 -0.58 -2.17
C GLY A 240 8.57 -0.93 -3.66
N GLN A 241 7.50 -1.25 -4.34
CA GLN A 241 7.50 -1.48 -5.78
C GLN A 241 7.74 -0.17 -6.54
N LEU A 242 8.42 -0.26 -7.68
CA LEU A 242 8.66 0.90 -8.53
C LEU A 242 7.45 1.19 -9.41
N PRO A 243 7.12 2.48 -9.63
CA PRO A 243 6.04 2.86 -10.52
C PRO A 243 6.38 2.56 -11.98
N GLY A 244 5.43 2.00 -12.72
CA GLY A 244 5.47 1.89 -14.17
C GLY A 244 5.06 3.21 -14.84
N ASP A 245 5.16 3.23 -16.18
CA ASP A 245 4.87 4.43 -16.99
C ASP A 245 3.45 4.96 -16.80
N GLU A 246 2.47 4.09 -16.57
CA GLU A 246 1.07 4.49 -16.37
C GLU A 246 0.90 5.31 -15.09
N ILE A 247 1.49 4.86 -13.97
CA ILE A 247 1.45 5.59 -12.70
C ILE A 247 2.20 6.92 -12.81
N LEU A 248 3.36 6.94 -13.45
CA LEU A 248 4.14 8.16 -13.66
C LEU A 248 3.34 9.19 -14.49
N ASN A 249 2.63 8.74 -15.52
CA ASN A 249 1.76 9.59 -16.33
C ASN A 249 0.53 10.09 -15.55
N ASP A 250 -0.09 9.25 -14.71
CA ASP A 250 -1.20 9.63 -13.84
C ASP A 250 -0.77 10.73 -12.85
N VAL A 251 0.40 10.56 -12.22
CA VAL A 251 0.99 11.56 -11.31
C VAL A 251 1.23 12.88 -12.05
N LEU A 252 1.85 12.83 -13.23
CA LEU A 252 2.09 14.03 -14.03
C LEU A 252 0.80 14.70 -14.47
N THR A 253 -0.22 13.95 -14.86
CA THR A 253 -1.51 14.50 -15.30
C THR A 253 -2.17 15.30 -14.18
N ILE A 254 -2.14 14.78 -12.94
CA ILE A 254 -2.76 15.44 -11.78
C ILE A 254 -1.91 16.63 -11.32
N CYS A 255 -0.59 16.46 -11.20
CA CYS A 255 0.29 17.53 -10.70
C CYS A 255 0.47 18.66 -11.71
N ASN A 256 0.32 18.41 -13.01
CA ASN A 256 0.41 19.42 -14.09
C ASN A 256 -0.88 20.22 -14.30
N ASP A 257 -1.96 19.90 -13.57
CA ASP A 257 -3.19 20.67 -13.69
C ASP A 257 -2.94 22.15 -13.38
N LYS A 258 -3.56 23.05 -14.16
CA LYS A 258 -3.39 24.51 -14.02
C LYS A 258 -3.80 25.05 -12.65
N SER A 259 -4.66 24.35 -11.94
CA SER A 259 -5.09 24.70 -10.58
C SER A 259 -4.12 24.23 -9.50
N VAL A 260 -3.17 23.37 -9.85
CA VAL A 260 -2.20 22.76 -8.93
C VAL A 260 -0.81 23.35 -9.13
N ARG A 261 -0.35 23.39 -10.37
CA ARG A 261 1.00 23.77 -10.73
C ARG A 261 1.19 25.30 -10.83
N PRO A 262 2.19 25.88 -10.14
CA PRO A 262 2.67 27.23 -10.46
C PRO A 262 3.07 27.37 -11.93
N LEU A 263 2.89 28.55 -12.51
CA LEU A 263 3.17 28.80 -13.94
C LEU A 263 4.64 28.59 -14.32
N THR A 264 5.54 28.76 -13.36
CA THR A 264 7.01 28.67 -13.56
C THR A 264 7.56 27.26 -13.47
N ASP A 265 6.79 26.31 -12.93
CA ASP A 265 7.30 24.97 -12.61
C ASP A 265 7.19 24.04 -13.82
N HIS A 266 8.30 23.38 -14.13
CA HIS A 266 8.40 22.29 -15.10
C HIS A 266 8.45 20.97 -14.35
N LEU A 267 7.35 20.19 -14.42
CA LEU A 267 7.22 18.95 -13.69
C LEU A 267 7.72 17.77 -14.51
N SER A 268 8.40 16.86 -13.82
CA SER A 268 8.69 15.50 -14.31
C SER A 268 8.41 14.47 -13.21
N ALA A 269 8.03 13.26 -13.59
CA ALA A 269 7.90 12.14 -12.68
C ALA A 269 8.87 11.04 -13.08
N LYS A 270 9.55 10.43 -12.11
CA LYS A 270 10.57 9.39 -12.32
C LYS A 270 10.45 8.33 -11.24
N ALA A 271 10.80 7.10 -11.58
CA ALA A 271 11.05 6.07 -10.57
C ALA A 271 12.36 6.38 -9.81
N PRO A 272 12.46 6.08 -8.51
CA PRO A 272 13.71 6.18 -7.77
C PRO A 272 14.75 5.19 -8.34
N ASN A 273 16.03 5.52 -8.20
CA ASN A 273 17.12 4.64 -8.61
C ASN A 273 17.26 3.48 -7.62
N GLU A 274 17.52 2.27 -8.12
CA GLU A 274 17.77 1.11 -7.25
C GLU A 274 19.20 1.02 -6.78
N ILE A 275 19.41 0.88 -5.45
CA ILE A 275 20.69 0.44 -4.87
C ILE A 275 20.52 -0.99 -4.38
N LYS A 276 21.32 -1.89 -4.96
CA LYS A 276 21.26 -3.31 -4.59
C LYS A 276 22.13 -3.60 -3.37
N TYR A 277 21.59 -4.43 -2.45
CA TYR A 277 22.34 -4.95 -1.31
C TYR A 277 22.09 -6.44 -1.14
N ASP A 278 23.05 -7.11 -0.49
CA ASP A 278 22.95 -8.52 -0.17
C ASP A 278 22.64 -8.71 1.30
N ILE A 279 21.97 -9.82 1.63
CA ILE A 279 21.82 -10.31 2.99
C ILE A 279 22.60 -11.62 3.09
N ASP A 280 23.60 -11.64 4.00
CA ASP A 280 24.34 -12.83 4.38
C ASP A 280 24.51 -12.83 5.89
N ILE A 281 23.76 -13.71 6.55
CA ILE A 281 23.76 -13.84 8.01
C ILE A 281 23.92 -15.29 8.43
N THR A 282 24.60 -15.47 9.56
CA THR A 282 24.65 -16.75 10.29
C THR A 282 24.09 -16.53 11.68
N TYR A 283 23.10 -17.32 12.08
CA TYR A 283 22.47 -17.23 13.39
C TYR A 283 22.60 -18.54 14.17
N TYR A 284 22.52 -18.41 15.49
CA TYR A 284 22.61 -19.52 16.44
C TYR A 284 21.39 -19.50 17.36
N ILE A 285 20.94 -20.67 17.80
CA ILE A 285 19.80 -20.84 18.70
C ILE A 285 20.33 -21.37 20.04
N ASN A 286 19.72 -20.98 21.16
CA ASN A 286 20.10 -21.48 22.47
C ASN A 286 19.82 -23.00 22.55
N SER A 287 20.75 -23.77 23.10
CA SER A 287 20.60 -25.23 23.29
C SER A 287 19.39 -25.56 24.14
N SER A 288 18.93 -24.68 25.05
CA SER A 288 17.68 -24.85 25.81
C SER A 288 16.44 -24.93 24.93
N ASP A 289 16.48 -24.30 23.76
CA ASP A 289 15.37 -24.15 22.83
C ASP A 289 15.42 -25.17 21.68
N SER A 290 16.25 -26.21 21.84
CA SER A 290 16.46 -27.27 20.83
C SER A 290 15.16 -27.90 20.32
N ALA A 291 14.14 -28.07 21.17
CA ALA A 291 12.83 -28.57 20.80
C ALA A 291 12.02 -27.64 19.89
N LEU A 292 12.32 -26.32 19.87
CA LEU A 292 11.65 -25.30 19.09
C LEU A 292 12.47 -24.85 17.87
N THR A 293 13.60 -25.51 17.58
CA THR A 293 14.53 -25.10 16.51
C THR A 293 13.83 -24.84 15.18
N SER A 294 12.94 -25.71 14.73
CA SER A 294 12.25 -25.53 13.44
C SER A 294 11.29 -24.34 13.43
N VAL A 295 10.66 -24.02 14.56
CA VAL A 295 9.77 -22.86 14.70
C VAL A 295 10.60 -21.58 14.67
N ILE A 296 11.67 -21.53 15.47
CA ILE A 296 12.58 -20.36 15.52
C ILE A 296 13.23 -20.13 14.17
N GLN A 297 13.60 -21.16 13.41
CA GLN A 297 14.12 -21.03 12.05
C GLN A 297 13.11 -20.36 11.11
N ALA A 298 11.83 -20.79 11.17
CA ALA A 298 10.77 -20.18 10.37
C ALA A 298 10.51 -18.71 10.77
N ASP A 299 10.52 -18.41 12.07
CA ASP A 299 10.35 -17.06 12.60
C ASP A 299 11.51 -16.14 12.18
N ILE A 300 12.74 -16.65 12.13
CA ILE A 300 13.91 -15.90 11.65
C ILE A 300 13.80 -15.63 10.15
N ASP A 301 13.38 -16.60 9.34
CA ASP A 301 13.15 -16.38 7.91
C ASP A 301 12.05 -15.33 7.65
N ALA A 302 11.00 -15.34 8.46
CA ALA A 302 9.95 -14.33 8.44
C ALA A 302 10.50 -12.94 8.87
N ALA A 303 11.35 -12.87 9.90
CA ALA A 303 11.99 -11.65 10.36
C ALA A 303 12.92 -11.02 9.31
N VAL A 304 13.69 -11.85 8.59
CA VAL A 304 14.53 -11.37 7.47
C VAL A 304 13.67 -10.84 6.34
N SER A 305 12.55 -11.50 6.03
CA SER A 305 11.61 -11.05 5.01
C SER A 305 10.95 -9.73 5.42
N ALA A 306 10.58 -9.57 6.69
CA ALA A 306 10.07 -8.32 7.24
C ALA A 306 11.11 -7.18 7.15
N TYR A 307 12.40 -7.47 7.37
CA TYR A 307 13.47 -6.49 7.17
C TYR A 307 13.55 -6.02 5.72
N ILE A 308 13.44 -6.93 4.74
CA ILE A 308 13.49 -6.59 3.31
C ILE A 308 12.35 -5.62 2.96
N VAL A 309 11.12 -5.91 3.41
CA VAL A 309 9.96 -5.03 3.21
C VAL A 309 10.17 -3.69 3.90
N TRP A 310 10.60 -3.71 5.16
CA TRP A 310 10.88 -2.48 5.91
C TRP A 310 11.94 -1.61 5.22
N GLN A 311 13.04 -2.22 4.73
CA GLN A 311 14.13 -1.48 4.09
C GLN A 311 13.68 -0.76 2.83
N ARG A 312 12.84 -1.42 2.02
CA ARG A 312 12.35 -0.88 0.75
C ARG A 312 11.06 -0.05 0.84
N SER A 313 10.43 0.07 2.01
CA SER A 313 9.15 0.80 2.16
C SER A 313 9.28 2.32 2.14
N VAL A 314 10.48 2.88 2.24
CA VAL A 314 10.73 4.33 2.27
C VAL A 314 11.95 4.67 1.44
N MET A 315 11.81 5.64 0.54
CA MET A 315 12.92 6.15 -0.28
C MET A 315 13.96 6.88 0.59
N GLY A 316 15.26 6.70 0.25
CA GLY A 316 16.36 7.35 0.97
C GLY A 316 16.61 6.80 2.36
N ARG A 317 16.11 5.60 2.68
CA ARG A 317 16.42 4.93 3.95
C ARG A 317 17.77 4.25 3.87
N ASP A 318 18.72 4.68 4.72
CA ASP A 318 20.03 4.04 4.84
C ASP A 318 19.88 2.53 5.07
N ILE A 319 20.77 1.74 4.47
CA ILE A 319 20.85 0.31 4.74
C ILE A 319 21.35 0.14 6.17
N ASN A 320 20.50 -0.43 7.03
CA ASN A 320 20.75 -0.51 8.47
C ASN A 320 20.81 -1.96 8.98
N PRO A 321 22.03 -2.53 9.12
CA PRO A 321 22.20 -3.89 9.65
C PRO A 321 21.75 -4.04 11.11
N SER A 322 21.72 -2.96 11.89
CA SER A 322 21.26 -3.02 13.28
C SER A 322 19.78 -3.36 13.41
N GLU A 323 18.95 -2.90 12.46
CA GLU A 323 17.52 -3.28 12.44
C GLU A 323 17.35 -4.76 12.06
N LEU A 324 18.16 -5.29 11.14
CA LEU A 324 18.20 -6.72 10.84
C LEU A 324 18.58 -7.54 12.07
N THR A 325 19.64 -7.13 12.80
CA THR A 325 20.04 -7.76 14.06
C THR A 325 18.89 -7.80 15.05
N LYS A 326 18.24 -6.67 15.27
CA LYS A 326 17.10 -6.54 16.20
C LYS A 326 15.96 -7.49 15.84
N LEU A 327 15.58 -7.56 14.57
CA LEU A 327 14.47 -8.42 14.11
C LEU A 327 14.82 -9.90 14.28
N VAL A 328 16.04 -10.32 13.91
CA VAL A 328 16.49 -11.70 14.03
C VAL A 328 16.62 -12.14 15.51
N MET A 329 17.13 -11.24 16.38
CA MET A 329 17.21 -11.53 17.83
C MET A 329 15.80 -11.63 18.45
N ASN A 330 14.86 -10.79 18.06
CA ASN A 330 13.49 -10.86 18.53
C ASN A 330 12.76 -12.11 18.06
N ALA A 331 13.18 -12.71 16.95
CA ALA A 331 12.63 -13.97 16.42
C ALA A 331 13.17 -15.22 17.13
N GLY A 332 14.01 -15.06 18.19
CA GLY A 332 14.48 -16.17 19.03
C GLY A 332 15.93 -16.61 18.75
N ALA A 333 16.67 -15.88 17.91
CA ALA A 333 18.10 -16.13 17.80
C ALA A 333 18.82 -15.75 19.10
N LYS A 334 19.73 -16.60 19.56
CA LYS A 334 20.66 -16.27 20.66
C LYS A 334 21.72 -15.26 20.20
N ARG A 335 22.24 -15.47 19.01
CA ARG A 335 23.29 -14.66 18.42
C ARG A 335 23.14 -14.65 16.89
N VAL A 336 23.46 -13.53 16.28
CA VAL A 336 23.55 -13.41 14.82
C VAL A 336 24.87 -12.76 14.42
N THR A 337 25.49 -13.30 13.38
CA THR A 337 26.65 -12.71 12.72
C THR A 337 26.18 -12.22 11.35
N ILE A 338 26.38 -10.91 11.09
CA ILE A 338 25.99 -10.30 9.81
C ILE A 338 27.28 -10.07 9.00
N ASN A 339 27.40 -10.81 7.88
CA ASN A 339 28.47 -10.59 6.90
C ASN A 339 28.03 -9.50 5.91
N ALA A 340 26.74 -9.49 5.55
CA ALA A 340 26.06 -8.46 4.76
C ALA A 340 24.62 -8.29 5.25
N PRO A 341 24.03 -7.08 5.17
CA PRO A 341 24.60 -5.84 4.64
C PRO A 341 25.53 -5.14 5.61
N THR A 342 26.42 -4.31 5.09
CA THR A 342 27.08 -3.24 5.88
C THR A 342 26.23 -1.98 5.83
N ARG A 343 26.42 -1.07 6.81
CA ARG A 343 25.74 0.22 6.76
C ARG A 343 26.17 0.99 5.51
N ALA A 344 25.20 1.42 4.73
CA ALA A 344 25.43 2.24 3.54
C ALA A 344 24.37 3.36 3.46
N PRO A 345 24.79 4.60 3.13
CA PRO A 345 23.85 5.69 2.88
C PRO A 345 23.07 5.43 1.58
N VAL A 346 21.80 5.86 1.57
CA VAL A 346 20.92 5.82 0.40
C VAL A 346 20.44 7.25 0.15
N LYS A 347 20.58 7.74 -1.08
CA LYS A 347 20.28 9.12 -1.43
C LYS A 347 18.81 9.45 -1.26
N ASN A 348 18.53 10.54 -0.56
CA ASN A 348 17.17 10.93 -0.15
C ASN A 348 16.63 12.16 -0.90
N GLY A 349 17.31 12.63 -1.94
CA GLY A 349 16.91 13.81 -2.71
C GLY A 349 17.44 15.14 -2.13
N SER A 350 18.38 15.09 -1.19
CA SER A 350 19.01 16.30 -0.66
C SER A 350 19.92 16.97 -1.69
N LYS A 351 20.31 18.22 -1.43
CA LYS A 351 21.28 18.91 -2.26
C LYS A 351 22.65 18.22 -2.26
N GLU A 352 23.01 17.58 -1.15
CA GLU A 352 24.24 16.80 -0.99
C GLU A 352 24.23 15.55 -1.87
N ASP A 353 23.05 15.01 -2.14
CA ASP A 353 22.80 13.87 -3.03
C ASP A 353 22.59 14.26 -4.50
N ASN A 354 22.87 15.51 -4.89
CA ASN A 354 22.55 16.05 -6.20
C ASN A 354 21.06 15.90 -6.59
N TYR A 355 20.17 15.95 -5.59
CA TYR A 355 18.72 15.74 -5.77
C TYR A 355 18.33 14.38 -6.34
N GLU A 356 19.24 13.39 -6.28
CA GLU A 356 18.92 12.02 -6.63
C GLU A 356 18.18 11.32 -5.50
N VAL A 357 17.19 10.51 -5.85
CA VAL A 357 16.41 9.70 -4.91
C VAL A 357 16.65 8.23 -5.22
N GLU A 358 16.98 7.46 -4.18
CA GLU A 358 17.31 6.04 -4.30
C GLU A 358 16.45 5.20 -3.36
N ILE A 359 16.33 3.93 -3.70
CA ILE A 359 15.70 2.90 -2.88
C ILE A 359 16.59 1.67 -2.78
N ALA A 360 16.72 1.13 -1.59
CA ALA A 360 17.52 -0.07 -1.38
C ALA A 360 16.70 -1.33 -1.71
N VAL A 361 17.20 -2.15 -2.64
CA VAL A 361 16.55 -3.37 -3.13
C VAL A 361 17.44 -4.57 -2.89
N ILE A 362 16.85 -5.67 -2.43
CA ILE A 362 17.58 -6.93 -2.21
C ILE A 362 18.10 -7.50 -3.53
N ASN A 363 19.37 -7.93 -3.55
CA ASN A 363 19.97 -8.64 -4.67
C ASN A 363 20.10 -10.15 -4.39
N SER A 364 20.57 -10.50 -3.17
CA SER A 364 20.68 -11.90 -2.75
C SER A 364 20.37 -12.06 -1.26
N LYS A 365 19.82 -13.23 -0.88
CA LYS A 365 19.50 -13.59 0.49
C LYS A 365 20.14 -14.92 0.84
N THR A 366 21.06 -14.92 1.80
CA THR A 366 21.67 -16.10 2.39
C THR A 366 21.46 -16.07 3.90
N VAL A 367 20.71 -17.04 4.42
CA VAL A 367 20.40 -17.16 5.85
C VAL A 367 20.87 -18.54 6.30
N THR A 368 21.91 -18.58 7.13
CA THR A 368 22.57 -19.83 7.53
C THR A 368 22.30 -20.11 9.01
N TYR A 369 21.80 -21.30 9.29
CA TYR A 369 21.73 -21.82 10.65
C TYR A 369 23.09 -22.34 11.08
N GLY A 370 23.69 -21.71 12.09
CA GLY A 370 25.04 -22.05 12.62
C GLY A 370 25.04 -23.17 13.68
N GLY A 371 23.86 -23.59 14.14
CA GLY A 371 23.72 -24.62 15.15
C GLY A 371 23.22 -24.11 16.51
N LEU A 372 23.21 -25.03 17.48
CA LEU A 372 22.87 -24.73 18.86
C LEU A 372 24.13 -24.21 19.60
N GLU A 373 23.94 -23.24 20.46
CA GLU A 373 24.99 -22.67 21.32
C GLU A 373 24.55 -22.70 22.79
N ASP A 374 25.43 -23.16 23.67
CA ASP A 374 25.27 -23.07 25.13
C ASP A 374 25.64 -21.66 25.63
N GLU A 375 25.22 -21.29 26.85
CA GLU A 375 25.62 -20.02 27.47
C GLU A 375 27.11 -19.90 27.73
#